data_77fe5838e8562844e40e95a9df109b70
#
_entry.id   77fe5838e8562844e40e95a9df109b70
#
_cell.length_a   1.000
_cell.length_b   1.000
_cell.length_c   1.000
_cell.angle_alpha   90.00
_cell.angle_beta   90.00
_cell.angle_gamma   90.00
#
_symmetry.space_group_name_H-M   'P 1'
#
loop_
_entity.id
_entity.type
_entity.pdbx_description
1 polymer ?
#
loop_
_entity_poly.entity_id
_entity_poly.type
_entity_poly.pdbx_seq_one_letter_code
_entity_poly.pdbx_strand_id
1 'polypeptide(L)'
;MKKPNIIFYFSDQQRADSAGCYGQKLPVTPNLDSVAEEGTLFENAFSCQPVCGPMRACLQSGVYASQNGCYRNDIALPTDTKGIVHYLAEAGYDTAYIGKWHLASDKEHRLATKPTPKERRGGYDYWRAADILEFTSHGYNGYVFDENCNKLEFKGYRADKINDFAVEYVKKEHEKPFFMFVSQLEPHHQNDRLRFESPRGLKSKFRNYEVPGDLKGTLGDWRIQMPSYLACCNRVDENFGRLIQTLKDEGIYDNTVIIYTSDHGCHFRTRNMEYKRSCHENSIKVPLVITGGAFTGGGKVSDLVSLIDLPATILDIAGVEIPEHFMGKSLTDKKGHESVFMQISESQIGRAVRTDKWKYSVSAKNADKAFADEYTDDFLYDLENDPYERNNLIDDLKYNEIKLELRKILLEYMQKAGEPVFKINNKS
;
A
#
# COMPACT_ATOMS: atom_id res chain seq x y z
N MET A 1 -2.14 25.32 18.33
CA MET A 1 -2.47 23.92 18.69
C MET A 1 -1.17 23.12 18.70
N LYS A 2 -1.04 22.11 19.59
CA LYS A 2 0.11 21.19 19.60
C LYS A 2 0.06 20.38 18.31
N LYS A 3 1.20 20.25 17.61
CA LYS A 3 1.28 19.39 16.42
C LYS A 3 0.96 17.93 16.82
N PRO A 4 0.14 17.18 16.04
CA PRO A 4 -0.18 15.80 16.36
C PRO A 4 1.00 14.88 16.08
N ASN A 5 1.09 13.76 16.79
CA ASN A 5 1.86 12.61 16.33
C ASN A 5 1.17 12.00 15.11
N ILE A 6 1.94 11.39 14.23
CA ILE A 6 1.40 10.74 13.02
C ILE A 6 1.95 9.31 12.96
N ILE A 7 1.05 8.34 12.89
CA ILE A 7 1.41 6.93 12.72
C ILE A 7 0.87 6.43 11.39
N PHE A 8 1.74 5.91 10.55
CA PHE A 8 1.39 5.23 9.32
C PHE A 8 1.55 3.71 9.54
N TYR A 9 0.43 3.02 9.75
CA TYR A 9 0.41 1.57 9.96
C TYR A 9 0.10 0.86 8.66
N PHE A 10 1.07 0.13 8.15
CA PHE A 10 1.13 -0.33 6.77
C PHE A 10 1.30 -1.84 6.69
N SER A 11 0.35 -2.53 6.09
CA SER A 11 0.44 -3.95 5.74
C SER A 11 0.95 -4.14 4.32
N ASP A 12 1.43 -5.33 3.99
CA ASP A 12 1.87 -5.71 2.63
C ASP A 12 0.92 -6.76 2.04
N GLN A 13 0.34 -6.45 0.89
CA GLN A 13 -0.52 -7.37 0.12
C GLN A 13 -1.91 -7.61 0.75
N GLN A 14 -2.46 -6.64 1.47
CA GLN A 14 -3.77 -6.78 2.11
C GLN A 14 -4.90 -6.26 1.20
N ARG A 15 -5.85 -7.14 0.88
CA ARG A 15 -7.10 -6.82 0.17
C ARG A 15 -8.03 -6.01 1.07
N ALA A 16 -8.75 -5.04 0.52
CA ALA A 16 -9.77 -4.30 1.27
C ALA A 16 -10.84 -5.25 1.87
N ASP A 17 -11.36 -6.20 1.09
CA ASP A 17 -12.40 -7.15 1.49
C ASP A 17 -11.95 -8.19 2.54
N SER A 18 -10.70 -8.14 3.01
CA SER A 18 -10.25 -8.91 4.18
C SER A 18 -10.65 -8.27 5.50
N ALA A 19 -11.07 -7.00 5.51
CA ALA A 19 -11.44 -6.26 6.70
C ALA A 19 -12.96 -6.21 6.91
N GLY A 20 -13.41 -6.25 8.18
CA GLY A 20 -14.82 -6.24 8.55
C GLY A 20 -15.53 -4.97 8.10
N CYS A 21 -14.90 -3.80 8.24
CA CYS A 21 -15.42 -2.51 7.78
C CYS A 21 -15.59 -2.44 6.24
N TYR A 22 -15.01 -3.37 5.49
CA TYR A 22 -15.22 -3.57 4.05
C TYR A 22 -16.08 -4.81 3.73
N GLY A 23 -16.78 -5.39 4.71
CA GLY A 23 -17.77 -6.44 4.50
C GLY A 23 -17.29 -7.87 4.76
N GLN A 24 -16.09 -8.10 5.31
CA GLN A 24 -15.67 -9.41 5.77
C GLN A 24 -16.57 -9.89 6.92
N LYS A 25 -17.16 -11.10 6.75
CA LYS A 25 -18.12 -11.66 7.72
C LYS A 25 -17.46 -12.27 8.95
N LEU A 26 -16.24 -12.79 8.80
CA LEU A 26 -15.48 -13.35 9.91
C LEU A 26 -14.78 -12.20 10.68
N PRO A 27 -14.53 -12.36 11.98
CA PRO A 27 -13.87 -11.34 12.79
C PRO A 27 -12.35 -11.31 12.50
N VAL A 28 -12.00 -10.88 11.29
CA VAL A 28 -10.60 -10.80 10.85
C VAL A 28 -9.93 -9.54 11.39
N THR A 29 -10.62 -8.41 11.39
CA THR A 29 -10.03 -7.10 11.74
C THR A 29 -10.85 -6.31 12.75
N PRO A 30 -11.21 -6.88 13.92
CA PRO A 30 -12.08 -6.20 14.88
C PRO A 30 -11.51 -4.88 15.44
N ASN A 31 -10.19 -4.74 15.52
CA ASN A 31 -9.56 -3.49 15.99
C ASN A 31 -9.61 -2.40 14.91
N LEU A 32 -9.33 -2.73 13.65
CA LEU A 32 -9.46 -1.82 12.53
C LEU A 32 -10.93 -1.38 12.34
N ASP A 33 -11.86 -2.33 12.49
CA ASP A 33 -13.30 -2.05 12.39
C ASP A 33 -13.74 -1.03 13.44
N SER A 34 -13.28 -1.19 14.69
CA SER A 34 -13.54 -0.22 15.78
C SER A 34 -12.94 1.17 15.47
N VAL A 35 -11.72 1.20 14.94
CA VAL A 35 -11.07 2.47 14.55
C VAL A 35 -11.79 3.12 13.36
N ALA A 36 -12.36 2.34 12.45
CA ALA A 36 -13.16 2.85 11.34
C ALA A 36 -14.49 3.50 11.81
N GLU A 37 -15.06 3.02 12.92
CA GLU A 37 -16.24 3.64 13.55
C GLU A 37 -15.92 4.98 14.20
N GLU A 38 -14.73 5.15 14.77
CA GLU A 38 -14.26 6.39 15.42
C GLU A 38 -13.70 7.39 14.39
N GLY A 39 -13.11 6.90 13.31
CA GLY A 39 -12.37 7.66 12.30
C GLY A 39 -13.14 7.89 11.01
N THR A 40 -12.42 7.91 9.91
CA THR A 40 -12.95 8.03 8.54
C THR A 40 -12.55 6.80 7.73
N LEU A 41 -13.54 6.07 7.21
CA LEU A 41 -13.37 4.95 6.28
C LEU A 41 -13.43 5.45 4.84
N PHE A 42 -12.39 5.23 4.06
CA PHE A 42 -12.39 5.48 2.62
C PHE A 42 -12.76 4.20 1.87
N GLU A 43 -14.00 4.12 1.36
CA GLU A 43 -14.54 2.89 0.77
C GLU A 43 -13.86 2.50 -0.55
N ASN A 44 -13.25 3.48 -1.25
CA ASN A 44 -12.66 3.31 -2.57
C ASN A 44 -11.22 3.85 -2.62
N ALA A 45 -10.31 3.19 -1.90
CA ALA A 45 -8.89 3.50 -1.88
C ALA A 45 -8.09 2.55 -2.78
N PHE A 46 -7.21 3.12 -3.63
CA PHE A 46 -6.50 2.37 -4.66
C PHE A 46 -4.99 2.60 -4.62
N SER A 47 -4.24 1.52 -4.74
CA SER A 47 -2.81 1.55 -5.02
C SER A 47 -2.57 2.14 -6.41
N CYS A 48 -1.71 3.15 -6.52
CA CYS A 48 -1.30 3.69 -7.81
C CYS A 48 -0.24 2.84 -8.52
N GLN A 49 0.34 1.86 -7.81
CA GLN A 49 1.36 0.95 -8.32
C GLN A 49 1.31 -0.37 -7.54
N PRO A 50 0.65 -1.44 -8.04
CA PRO A 50 0.46 -2.68 -7.29
C PRO A 50 1.73 -3.57 -7.27
N VAL A 51 2.83 -3.00 -6.78
CA VAL A 51 4.14 -3.64 -6.57
C VAL A 51 4.80 -3.00 -5.35
N CYS A 52 5.34 -3.81 -4.43
CA CYS A 52 5.79 -3.36 -3.11
C CYS A 52 6.78 -2.19 -3.15
N GLY A 53 7.96 -2.36 -3.76
CA GLY A 53 9.00 -1.32 -3.83
C GLY A 53 8.49 -0.04 -4.50
N PRO A 54 7.97 -0.11 -5.72
CA PRO A 54 7.42 1.05 -6.42
C PRO A 54 6.32 1.79 -5.66
N MET A 55 5.36 1.10 -5.02
CA MET A 55 4.33 1.77 -4.23
C MET A 55 4.93 2.48 -3.01
N ARG A 56 5.88 1.82 -2.34
CA ARG A 56 6.62 2.43 -1.21
C ARG A 56 7.40 3.65 -1.65
N ALA A 57 8.03 3.62 -2.83
CA ALA A 57 8.71 4.77 -3.41
C ALA A 57 7.74 5.95 -3.68
N CYS A 58 6.54 5.67 -4.20
CA CYS A 58 5.50 6.68 -4.39
C CYS A 58 5.09 7.32 -3.06
N LEU A 59 4.89 6.52 -1.99
CA LEU A 59 4.54 7.01 -0.65
C LEU A 59 5.66 7.86 -0.03
N GLN A 60 6.92 7.52 -0.24
CA GLN A 60 8.03 8.29 0.31
C GLN A 60 8.28 9.58 -0.48
N SER A 61 8.15 9.55 -1.80
CA SER A 61 8.52 10.67 -2.68
C SER A 61 7.36 11.62 -3.02
N GLY A 62 6.10 11.19 -2.89
CA GLY A 62 4.92 11.96 -3.31
C GLY A 62 4.69 12.00 -4.83
N VAL A 63 5.48 11.25 -5.62
CA VAL A 63 5.37 11.21 -7.09
C VAL A 63 5.24 9.78 -7.61
N TYR A 64 4.75 9.62 -8.84
CA TYR A 64 4.58 8.30 -9.45
C TYR A 64 5.91 7.57 -9.70
N ALA A 65 5.85 6.25 -9.81
CA ALA A 65 7.03 5.40 -10.01
C ALA A 65 7.82 5.74 -11.30
N SER A 66 7.16 6.20 -12.36
CA SER A 66 7.82 6.70 -13.58
C SER A 66 8.65 7.96 -13.34
N GLN A 67 8.27 8.80 -12.34
CA GLN A 67 8.95 10.05 -12.01
C GLN A 67 10.10 9.85 -11.02
N ASN A 68 9.90 9.01 -9.98
CA ASN A 68 10.94 8.74 -8.99
C ASN A 68 11.97 7.69 -9.43
N GLY A 69 11.74 7.04 -10.57
CA GLY A 69 12.63 6.03 -11.16
C GLY A 69 12.52 4.63 -10.56
N CYS A 70 11.84 4.44 -9.42
CA CYS A 70 11.68 3.16 -8.74
C CYS A 70 10.43 2.43 -9.25
N TYR A 71 10.42 2.01 -10.51
CA TYR A 71 9.26 1.40 -11.17
C TYR A 71 9.21 -0.12 -11.07
N ARG A 72 10.20 -0.75 -10.43
CA ARG A 72 10.26 -2.20 -10.18
C ARG A 72 11.06 -2.51 -8.89
N ASN A 73 10.86 -3.70 -8.34
CA ASN A 73 11.41 -4.08 -7.02
C ASN A 73 12.95 -4.11 -6.92
N ASP A 74 13.65 -4.22 -8.02
CA ASP A 74 15.12 -4.27 -8.05
C ASP A 74 15.76 -2.91 -8.40
N ILE A 75 15.03 -1.82 -8.19
CA ILE A 75 15.50 -0.45 -8.33
C ILE A 75 15.32 0.26 -6.99
N ALA A 76 16.42 0.73 -6.43
CA ALA A 76 16.40 1.50 -5.19
C ALA A 76 15.88 2.92 -5.42
N LEU A 77 15.27 3.51 -4.38
CA LEU A 77 14.91 4.93 -4.39
C LEU A 77 16.20 5.76 -4.45
N PRO A 78 16.32 6.76 -5.36
CA PRO A 78 17.47 7.65 -5.42
C PRO A 78 17.74 8.35 -4.08
N THR A 79 19.01 8.42 -3.68
CA THR A 79 19.41 8.95 -2.36
C THR A 79 19.23 10.46 -2.23
N ASP A 80 19.09 11.16 -3.33
CA ASP A 80 18.80 12.61 -3.42
C ASP A 80 17.30 12.94 -3.44
N THR A 81 16.44 11.93 -3.35
CA THR A 81 14.99 12.12 -3.29
C THR A 81 14.60 12.85 -2.00
N LYS A 82 14.11 14.09 -2.12
CA LYS A 82 13.50 14.80 -0.98
C LYS A 82 12.06 14.34 -0.81
N GLY A 83 11.85 13.37 0.09
CA GLY A 83 10.54 12.79 0.40
C GLY A 83 9.87 13.40 1.64
N ILE A 84 8.68 12.88 1.99
CA ILE A 84 7.83 13.36 3.11
C ILE A 84 8.60 13.52 4.42
N VAL A 85 9.52 12.60 4.71
CA VAL A 85 10.28 12.57 5.97
C VAL A 85 11.18 13.79 6.11
N HIS A 86 11.79 14.25 5.02
CA HIS A 86 12.63 15.44 5.04
C HIS A 86 11.83 16.70 5.40
N TYR A 87 10.62 16.86 4.82
CA TYR A 87 9.73 17.97 5.15
C TYR A 87 9.24 17.91 6.60
N LEU A 88 8.92 16.70 7.10
CA LEU A 88 8.51 16.51 8.48
C LEU A 88 9.64 16.79 9.49
N ALA A 89 10.88 16.37 9.18
CA ALA A 89 12.05 16.65 10.01
C ALA A 89 12.34 18.17 10.04
N GLU A 90 12.27 18.86 8.88
CA GLU A 90 12.37 20.32 8.80
C GLU A 90 11.28 21.03 9.61
N ALA A 91 10.09 20.42 9.73
CA ALA A 91 8.98 20.91 10.55
C ALA A 91 9.11 20.54 12.04
N GLY A 92 10.18 19.88 12.45
CA GLY A 92 10.48 19.55 13.85
C GLY A 92 9.89 18.23 14.36
N TYR A 93 9.55 17.30 13.47
CA TYR A 93 9.14 15.95 13.84
C TYR A 93 10.35 15.04 14.07
N ASP A 94 10.27 14.18 15.09
CA ASP A 94 11.11 12.99 15.16
C ASP A 94 10.58 11.94 14.20
N THR A 95 11.47 11.19 13.54
CA THR A 95 11.09 10.28 12.45
C THR A 95 11.50 8.84 12.72
N ALA A 96 10.58 7.89 12.58
CA ALA A 96 10.83 6.48 12.86
C ALA A 96 10.33 5.58 11.73
N TYR A 97 11.15 4.60 11.33
CA TYR A 97 10.78 3.53 10.40
C TYR A 97 10.99 2.15 11.02
N ILE A 98 9.96 1.30 10.94
CA ILE A 98 9.95 -0.03 11.58
C ILE A 98 9.40 -1.06 10.60
N GLY A 99 10.15 -2.12 10.30
CA GLY A 99 9.72 -3.24 9.49
C GLY A 99 10.34 -3.31 8.08
N LYS A 100 9.54 -3.56 7.05
CA LYS A 100 10.00 -3.73 5.67
C LYS A 100 10.22 -2.40 4.97
N TRP A 101 11.45 -2.14 4.46
CA TRP A 101 11.78 -0.93 3.70
C TRP A 101 11.58 -1.09 2.20
N HIS A 102 12.28 -2.01 1.58
CA HIS A 102 12.24 -2.38 0.16
C HIS A 102 12.58 -1.27 -0.85
N LEU A 103 13.46 -0.34 -0.45
CA LEU A 103 13.86 0.81 -1.27
C LEU A 103 15.38 1.04 -1.31
N ALA A 104 16.20 0.16 -0.71
CA ALA A 104 17.63 0.35 -0.63
C ALA A 104 18.43 -0.56 -1.57
N SER A 105 17.90 -1.74 -1.92
CA SER A 105 18.61 -2.75 -2.71
C SER A 105 18.34 -2.58 -4.20
N ASP A 106 19.41 -2.64 -4.98
CA ASP A 106 19.39 -2.70 -6.43
C ASP A 106 20.47 -3.68 -6.94
N LYS A 107 20.66 -3.73 -8.26
CA LYS A 107 21.69 -4.62 -8.88
C LYS A 107 23.11 -4.27 -8.45
N GLU A 108 23.38 -3.00 -8.19
CA GLU A 108 24.69 -2.49 -7.78
C GLU A 108 24.86 -2.63 -6.26
N HIS A 109 23.87 -2.21 -5.47
CA HIS A 109 23.90 -2.19 -4.02
C HIS A 109 23.08 -3.34 -3.44
N ARG A 110 23.57 -4.55 -3.48
CA ARG A 110 22.89 -5.77 -2.99
C ARG A 110 22.67 -5.77 -1.47
N LEU A 111 21.72 -4.94 -1.02
CA LEU A 111 21.41 -4.67 0.39
C LEU A 111 20.26 -5.50 0.96
N ALA A 112 19.64 -6.36 0.18
CA ALA A 112 18.43 -7.10 0.55
C ALA A 112 18.48 -7.77 1.95
N THR A 113 19.67 -8.28 2.35
CA THR A 113 19.89 -8.95 3.66
C THR A 113 20.96 -8.27 4.50
N LYS A 114 21.39 -7.07 4.12
CA LYS A 114 22.42 -6.28 4.78
C LYS A 114 21.81 -5.08 5.48
N PRO A 115 22.54 -4.41 6.40
CA PRO A 115 22.07 -3.16 6.98
C PRO A 115 21.91 -2.09 5.90
N THR A 116 20.81 -1.32 5.97
CA THR A 116 20.57 -0.17 5.10
C THR A 116 21.44 1.00 5.57
N PRO A 117 22.34 1.53 4.74
CA PRO A 117 23.14 2.71 5.08
C PRO A 117 22.25 3.94 5.33
N LYS A 118 22.72 4.88 6.16
CA LYS A 118 21.92 6.05 6.57
C LYS A 118 21.38 6.86 5.40
N GLU A 119 22.17 7.07 4.37
CA GLU A 119 21.83 7.81 3.15
C GLU A 119 20.74 7.13 2.30
N ARG A 120 20.45 5.84 2.55
CA ARG A 120 19.41 5.06 1.86
C ARG A 120 18.17 4.79 2.71
N ARG A 121 18.02 5.50 3.86
CA ARG A 121 16.88 5.37 4.78
C ARG A 121 15.80 6.43 4.55
N GLY A 122 15.86 7.22 3.48
CA GLY A 122 14.86 8.23 3.15
C GLY A 122 14.70 9.34 4.20
N GLY A 123 15.72 9.59 5.05
CA GLY A 123 15.70 10.63 6.07
C GLY A 123 15.22 10.19 7.46
N TYR A 124 14.89 8.91 7.68
CA TYR A 124 14.48 8.41 8.99
C TYR A 124 15.64 8.29 9.98
N ASP A 125 15.46 8.80 11.21
CA ASP A 125 16.47 8.77 12.28
C ASP A 125 16.39 7.48 13.12
N TYR A 126 15.20 7.16 13.66
CA TYR A 126 14.99 5.89 14.35
C TYR A 126 14.71 4.78 13.33
N TRP A 127 15.46 3.69 13.46
CA TRP A 127 15.44 2.62 12.48
C TRP A 127 15.38 1.24 13.13
N ARG A 128 14.37 0.44 12.80
CA ARG A 128 14.22 -0.99 13.17
C ARG A 128 13.71 -1.75 11.95
N ALA A 129 14.53 -1.87 10.92
CA ALA A 129 14.05 -2.35 9.64
C ALA A 129 15.05 -3.25 8.91
N ALA A 130 14.51 -3.99 7.94
CA ALA A 130 15.27 -4.68 6.91
C ALA A 130 14.77 -4.25 5.53
N ASP A 131 15.65 -4.22 4.54
CA ASP A 131 15.26 -3.81 3.20
C ASP A 131 14.25 -4.80 2.61
N ILE A 132 14.62 -6.05 2.43
CA ILE A 132 13.68 -7.10 2.01
C ILE A 132 13.45 -8.04 3.21
N LEU A 133 12.45 -7.70 4.03
CA LEU A 133 12.19 -8.38 5.30
C LEU A 133 11.88 -9.87 5.13
N GLU A 134 11.29 -10.27 4.02
CA GLU A 134 11.05 -11.68 3.67
C GLU A 134 12.33 -12.49 3.42
N PHE A 135 13.47 -11.83 3.16
CA PHE A 135 14.76 -12.49 2.99
C PHE A 135 15.55 -12.57 4.31
N THR A 136 15.23 -11.69 5.27
CA THR A 136 15.87 -11.67 6.59
C THR A 136 15.08 -12.42 7.65
N SER A 137 13.87 -12.92 7.30
CA SER A 137 12.99 -13.55 8.28
C SER A 137 12.04 -14.56 7.66
N HIS A 138 11.60 -15.49 8.48
CA HIS A 138 10.43 -16.32 8.28
C HIS A 138 9.40 -16.04 9.39
N GLY A 139 8.26 -16.72 9.37
CA GLY A 139 7.14 -16.43 10.26
C GLY A 139 7.50 -16.36 11.77
N TYR A 140 8.52 -17.06 12.24
CA TYR A 140 8.84 -17.17 13.69
C TYR A 140 10.26 -16.82 14.10
N ASN A 141 11.10 -16.44 13.17
CA ASN A 141 12.47 -16.02 13.45
C ASN A 141 13.01 -15.14 12.34
N GLY A 142 13.93 -14.29 12.67
CA GLY A 142 14.56 -13.40 11.71
C GLY A 142 15.37 -12.32 12.41
N TYR A 143 15.67 -11.29 11.64
CA TYR A 143 16.37 -10.11 12.14
C TYR A 143 15.99 -8.86 11.34
N VAL A 144 16.19 -7.73 11.99
CA VAL A 144 16.22 -6.39 11.41
C VAL A 144 17.53 -5.71 11.79
N PHE A 145 17.72 -4.49 11.34
CA PHE A 145 18.87 -3.67 11.73
C PHE A 145 18.41 -2.40 12.43
N ASP A 146 19.24 -1.92 13.36
CA ASP A 146 19.03 -0.62 14.00
C ASP A 146 19.68 0.54 13.22
N GLU A 147 19.57 1.75 13.79
CA GLU A 147 20.15 2.98 13.22
C GLU A 147 21.70 2.94 13.18
N ASN A 148 22.34 2.11 14.01
CA ASN A 148 23.79 1.91 14.05
C ASN A 148 24.26 0.73 13.20
N CYS A 149 23.36 0.16 12.37
CA CYS A 149 23.62 -1.04 11.57
C CYS A 149 23.84 -2.32 12.37
N ASN A 150 23.51 -2.35 13.67
CA ASN A 150 23.55 -3.56 14.46
C ASN A 150 22.40 -4.49 14.08
N LYS A 151 22.72 -5.78 14.00
CA LYS A 151 21.74 -6.83 13.74
C LYS A 151 20.93 -7.13 15.01
N LEU A 152 19.61 -6.98 14.93
CA LEU A 152 18.67 -7.30 16.00
C LEU A 152 17.91 -8.57 15.65
N GLU A 153 18.33 -9.69 16.22
CA GLU A 153 17.68 -10.98 16.02
C GLU A 153 16.42 -11.09 16.88
N PHE A 154 15.39 -11.75 16.35
CA PHE A 154 14.18 -12.02 17.09
C PHE A 154 13.71 -13.47 16.95
N LYS A 155 13.03 -13.95 18.01
CA LYS A 155 12.28 -15.20 18.06
C LYS A 155 10.84 -14.89 18.44
N GLY A 156 9.89 -15.58 17.82
CA GLY A 156 8.46 -15.32 17.94
C GLY A 156 7.88 -14.88 16.59
N TYR A 157 6.56 -14.74 16.52
CA TYR A 157 5.91 -14.42 15.24
C TYR A 157 6.36 -13.04 14.75
N ARG A 158 6.75 -12.98 13.47
CA ARG A 158 7.39 -11.78 12.88
C ARG A 158 6.56 -10.50 13.06
N ALA A 159 5.27 -10.52 12.73
CA ALA A 159 4.42 -9.34 12.88
C ALA A 159 4.35 -8.85 14.34
N ASP A 160 4.37 -9.78 15.33
CA ASP A 160 4.39 -9.42 16.73
C ASP A 160 5.68 -8.68 17.07
N LYS A 161 6.81 -9.15 16.54
CA LYS A 161 8.13 -8.57 16.83
C LYS A 161 8.33 -7.21 16.18
N ILE A 162 7.84 -7.04 14.96
CA ILE A 162 7.82 -5.71 14.30
C ILE A 162 6.96 -4.74 15.11
N ASN A 163 5.81 -5.19 15.59
CA ASN A 163 4.95 -4.36 16.43
C ASN A 163 5.53 -4.06 17.81
N ASP A 164 6.29 -4.99 18.41
CA ASP A 164 7.00 -4.77 19.68
C ASP A 164 7.94 -3.56 19.59
N PHE A 165 8.68 -3.39 18.47
CA PHE A 165 9.51 -2.20 18.23
C PHE A 165 8.70 -0.91 18.11
N ALA A 166 7.48 -0.97 17.53
CA ALA A 166 6.61 0.19 17.48
C ALA A 166 6.09 0.58 18.88
N VAL A 167 5.68 -0.41 19.67
CA VAL A 167 5.28 -0.21 21.07
C VAL A 167 6.44 0.34 21.90
N GLU A 168 7.65 -0.19 21.74
CA GLU A 168 8.85 0.33 22.41
C GLU A 168 9.15 1.77 22.05
N TYR A 169 8.95 2.14 20.76
CA TYR A 169 9.14 3.52 20.32
C TYR A 169 8.12 4.47 20.95
N VAL A 170 6.84 4.11 20.95
CA VAL A 170 5.75 4.92 21.53
C VAL A 170 5.97 5.16 23.04
N LYS A 171 6.50 4.18 23.76
CA LYS A 171 6.78 4.27 25.20
C LYS A 171 8.00 5.11 25.59
N LYS A 172 8.79 5.55 24.61
CA LYS A 172 9.87 6.48 24.87
C LYS A 172 9.30 7.85 25.22
N GLU A 173 10.06 8.62 25.98
CA GLU A 173 9.77 10.02 26.19
C GLU A 173 10.02 10.81 24.89
N HIS A 174 9.03 11.60 24.44
CA HIS A 174 9.10 12.40 23.23
C HIS A 174 8.93 13.88 23.55
N GLU A 175 9.99 14.65 23.36
CA GLU A 175 9.95 16.12 23.49
C GLU A 175 9.29 16.81 22.28
N LYS A 176 9.27 16.13 21.14
CA LYS A 176 8.74 16.59 19.86
C LYS A 176 7.59 15.68 19.39
N PRO A 177 6.71 16.17 18.48
CA PRO A 177 5.82 15.26 17.77
C PRO A 177 6.63 14.30 16.91
N PHE A 178 6.12 13.10 16.70
CA PHE A 178 6.79 12.10 15.88
C PHE A 178 5.95 11.66 14.68
N PHE A 179 6.65 11.29 13.61
CA PHE A 179 6.12 10.51 12.49
C PHE A 179 6.71 9.10 12.55
N MET A 180 5.86 8.10 12.72
CA MET A 180 6.28 6.71 12.76
C MET A 180 5.63 5.90 11.63
N PHE A 181 6.46 5.31 10.77
CA PHE A 181 6.02 4.40 9.71
C PHE A 181 6.24 2.94 10.18
N VAL A 182 5.15 2.23 10.49
CA VAL A 182 5.16 0.81 10.86
C VAL A 182 4.80 -0.02 9.66
N SER A 183 5.76 -0.71 9.09
CA SER A 183 5.65 -1.49 7.86
C SER A 183 5.67 -2.98 8.15
N GLN A 184 4.49 -3.57 8.36
CA GLN A 184 4.32 -5.01 8.52
C GLN A 184 4.60 -5.73 7.19
N LEU A 185 5.12 -6.95 7.27
CA LEU A 185 5.22 -7.80 6.07
C LEU A 185 3.94 -8.58 5.83
N GLU A 186 3.25 -9.02 6.88
CA GLU A 186 1.99 -9.74 6.75
C GLU A 186 0.88 -8.84 6.18
N PRO A 187 -0.03 -9.40 5.36
CA PRO A 187 -0.19 -10.81 4.98
C PRO A 187 0.62 -11.28 3.76
N HIS A 188 1.73 -10.63 3.38
CA HIS A 188 2.52 -10.99 2.18
C HIS A 188 2.85 -12.49 2.10
N HIS A 189 2.75 -13.07 0.90
CA HIS A 189 3.14 -14.44 0.61
C HIS A 189 4.63 -14.66 0.82
N GLN A 190 5.02 -15.68 1.56
CA GLN A 190 6.43 -16.07 1.74
C GLN A 190 6.88 -16.88 0.53
N ASN A 191 7.56 -16.23 -0.42
CA ASN A 191 7.81 -16.75 -1.75
C ASN A 191 8.68 -18.01 -1.77
N ASP A 192 9.73 -18.06 -0.94
CA ASP A 192 10.62 -19.22 -0.82
C ASP A 192 9.95 -20.44 -0.19
N ARG A 193 8.80 -20.26 0.46
CA ARG A 193 7.99 -21.31 1.09
C ARG A 193 6.65 -21.58 0.41
N LEU A 194 6.35 -20.85 -0.63
CA LEU A 194 5.13 -20.97 -1.45
C LEU A 194 3.83 -20.97 -0.61
N ARG A 195 3.77 -20.15 0.45
CA ARG A 195 2.61 -20.07 1.35
C ARG A 195 2.54 -18.75 2.10
N PHE A 196 1.37 -18.44 2.63
CA PHE A 196 1.21 -17.44 3.68
C PHE A 196 1.59 -18.06 5.03
N GLU A 197 2.58 -17.49 5.71
CA GLU A 197 3.09 -18.00 6.99
C GLU A 197 2.24 -17.46 8.16
N SER A 198 1.04 -18.00 8.32
CA SER A 198 0.12 -17.59 9.38
C SER A 198 0.56 -18.04 10.78
N PRO A 199 0.10 -17.37 11.86
CA PRO A 199 0.32 -17.81 13.22
C PRO A 199 -0.17 -19.24 13.44
N ARG A 200 0.58 -20.01 14.26
CA ARG A 200 0.24 -21.42 14.56
C ARG A 200 -1.14 -21.50 15.18
N GLY A 201 -1.96 -22.44 14.69
CA GLY A 201 -3.32 -22.67 15.19
C GLY A 201 -4.39 -21.68 14.71
N LEU A 202 -4.01 -20.49 14.22
CA LEU A 202 -4.98 -19.44 13.88
C LEU A 202 -5.73 -19.71 12.57
N LYS A 203 -5.08 -20.36 11.60
CA LYS A 203 -5.68 -20.73 10.30
C LYS A 203 -7.05 -21.44 10.43
N SER A 204 -7.24 -22.26 11.45
CA SER A 204 -8.48 -23.02 11.65
C SER A 204 -9.72 -22.15 11.88
N LYS A 205 -9.54 -20.96 12.47
CA LYS A 205 -10.62 -20.00 12.74
C LYS A 205 -11.22 -19.43 11.46
N PHE A 206 -10.47 -19.43 10.35
CA PHE A 206 -10.85 -18.77 9.09
C PHE A 206 -11.18 -19.75 7.95
N ARG A 207 -11.42 -21.05 8.26
CA ARG A 207 -11.75 -22.06 7.23
C ARG A 207 -13.11 -21.84 6.58
N ASN A 208 -14.07 -21.30 7.33
CA ASN A 208 -15.45 -21.10 6.89
C ASN A 208 -15.68 -19.68 6.32
N TYR A 209 -14.69 -19.13 5.64
CA TYR A 209 -14.79 -17.83 4.98
C TYR A 209 -15.79 -17.88 3.81
N GLU A 210 -16.48 -16.75 3.59
CA GLU A 210 -17.24 -16.55 2.37
C GLU A 210 -16.25 -16.27 1.21
N VAL A 211 -16.43 -17.01 0.11
CA VAL A 211 -15.53 -16.83 -1.06
C VAL A 211 -15.81 -15.49 -1.70
N PRO A 212 -14.81 -14.58 -1.78
CA PRO A 212 -14.94 -13.31 -2.49
C PRO A 212 -15.43 -13.49 -3.92
N GLY A 213 -16.28 -12.58 -4.38
CA GLY A 213 -16.95 -12.71 -5.66
C GLY A 213 -15.98 -12.79 -6.85
N ASP A 214 -14.85 -12.08 -6.78
CA ASP A 214 -13.79 -12.12 -7.79
C ASP A 214 -13.03 -13.45 -7.86
N LEU A 215 -13.05 -14.24 -6.79
CA LEU A 215 -12.39 -15.56 -6.70
C LEU A 215 -13.35 -16.72 -7.02
N LYS A 216 -14.65 -16.52 -6.80
CA LYS A 216 -15.66 -17.55 -6.95
C LYS A 216 -15.69 -18.10 -8.39
N GLY A 217 -15.45 -19.40 -8.55
CA GLY A 217 -15.44 -20.07 -9.86
C GLY A 217 -14.15 -19.86 -10.69
N THR A 218 -13.13 -19.19 -10.15
CA THR A 218 -11.85 -19.02 -10.82
C THR A 218 -10.85 -20.13 -10.49
N LEU A 219 -9.81 -20.24 -11.33
CA LEU A 219 -8.60 -20.98 -11.00
C LEU A 219 -7.75 -20.13 -10.02
N GLY A 220 -6.63 -20.65 -9.59
CA GLY A 220 -5.75 -20.00 -8.60
C GLY A 220 -5.64 -20.83 -7.34
N ASP A 221 -4.89 -20.34 -6.36
CA ASP A 221 -4.55 -21.09 -5.14
C ASP A 221 -5.33 -20.64 -3.89
N TRP A 222 -6.28 -19.72 -4.06
CA TRP A 222 -7.07 -19.11 -2.98
C TRP A 222 -7.78 -20.15 -2.09
N ARG A 223 -8.25 -21.30 -2.64
CA ARG A 223 -8.91 -22.36 -1.86
C ARG A 223 -8.02 -22.90 -0.74
N ILE A 224 -6.72 -22.99 -1.01
CA ILE A 224 -5.72 -23.51 -0.06
C ILE A 224 -5.17 -22.39 0.82
N GLN A 225 -4.97 -21.21 0.25
CA GLN A 225 -4.21 -20.11 0.85
C GLN A 225 -5.07 -19.15 1.69
N MET A 226 -6.34 -18.92 1.33
CA MET A 226 -7.19 -17.91 1.96
C MET A 226 -7.26 -18.02 3.49
N PRO A 227 -7.46 -19.21 4.10
CA PRO A 227 -7.51 -19.30 5.57
C PRO A 227 -6.21 -18.86 6.26
N SER A 228 -5.05 -19.11 5.63
CA SER A 228 -3.76 -18.65 6.16
C SER A 228 -3.59 -17.15 5.94
N TYR A 229 -4.03 -16.62 4.80
CA TYR A 229 -4.02 -15.20 4.47
C TYR A 229 -4.86 -14.39 5.48
N LEU A 230 -6.11 -14.80 5.74
CA LEU A 230 -6.98 -14.15 6.73
C LEU A 230 -6.41 -14.24 8.15
N ALA A 231 -5.74 -15.36 8.49
CA ALA A 231 -5.06 -15.49 9.78
C ALA A 231 -3.85 -14.52 9.90
N CYS A 232 -3.15 -14.25 8.81
CA CYS A 232 -2.11 -13.21 8.79
C CYS A 232 -2.72 -11.81 8.98
N CYS A 233 -3.81 -11.49 8.26
CA CYS A 233 -4.54 -10.22 8.42
C CYS A 233 -5.02 -10.02 9.87
N ASN A 234 -5.59 -11.08 10.47
CA ASN A 234 -6.04 -11.03 11.86
C ASN A 234 -4.90 -10.75 12.85
N ARG A 235 -3.71 -11.33 12.65
CA ARG A 235 -2.58 -11.05 13.54
C ARG A 235 -2.04 -9.62 13.35
N VAL A 236 -2.05 -9.08 12.15
CA VAL A 236 -1.72 -7.67 11.90
C VAL A 236 -2.70 -6.76 12.64
N ASP A 237 -4.00 -7.09 12.60
CA ASP A 237 -5.04 -6.36 13.33
C ASP A 237 -4.91 -6.46 14.85
N GLU A 238 -4.62 -7.65 15.41
CA GLU A 238 -4.34 -7.80 16.84
C GLU A 238 -3.15 -6.93 17.27
N ASN A 239 -2.10 -6.86 16.46
CA ASN A 239 -0.95 -6.01 16.71
C ASN A 239 -1.28 -4.52 16.57
N PHE A 240 -2.11 -4.14 15.61
CA PHE A 240 -2.64 -2.79 15.49
C PHE A 240 -3.41 -2.40 16.76
N GLY A 241 -4.30 -3.27 17.26
CA GLY A 241 -5.01 -3.05 18.53
C GLY A 241 -4.08 -2.89 19.72
N ARG A 242 -2.97 -3.64 19.81
CA ARG A 242 -1.93 -3.49 20.84
C ARG A 242 -1.28 -2.10 20.78
N LEU A 243 -1.00 -1.61 19.57
CA LEU A 243 -0.42 -0.27 19.39
C LEU A 243 -1.41 0.82 19.81
N ILE A 244 -2.68 0.72 19.40
CA ILE A 244 -3.76 1.63 19.82
C ILE A 244 -3.88 1.67 21.36
N GLN A 245 -3.90 0.50 22.00
CA GLN A 245 -3.97 0.43 23.45
C GLN A 245 -2.76 1.09 24.11
N THR A 246 -1.56 0.89 23.56
CA THR A 246 -0.35 1.55 24.07
C THR A 246 -0.46 3.08 23.98
N LEU A 247 -0.97 3.64 22.87
CA LEU A 247 -1.19 5.08 22.74
C LEU A 247 -2.20 5.64 23.77
N LYS A 248 -3.23 4.85 24.10
CA LYS A 248 -4.21 5.19 25.15
C LYS A 248 -3.57 5.13 26.53
N ASP A 249 -2.78 4.12 26.83
CA ASP A 249 -2.09 3.93 28.11
C ASP A 249 -1.05 5.04 28.38
N GLU A 250 -0.35 5.49 27.32
CA GLU A 250 0.61 6.61 27.38
C GLU A 250 -0.07 8.00 27.33
N GLY A 251 -1.42 8.06 27.19
CA GLY A 251 -2.19 9.30 27.18
C GLY A 251 -1.95 10.20 25.96
N ILE A 252 -1.49 9.64 24.84
CA ILE A 252 -1.18 10.38 23.60
C ILE A 252 -2.10 10.05 22.43
N TYR A 253 -3.07 9.14 22.60
CA TYR A 253 -3.99 8.72 21.54
C TYR A 253 -4.75 9.91 20.93
N ASP A 254 -5.32 10.80 21.75
CA ASP A 254 -6.12 11.92 21.30
C ASP A 254 -5.32 12.99 20.51
N ASN A 255 -3.98 13.02 20.70
CA ASN A 255 -3.07 13.88 19.96
C ASN A 255 -2.30 13.11 18.85
N THR A 256 -2.85 11.99 18.38
CA THR A 256 -2.22 11.15 17.35
C THR A 256 -3.18 10.95 16.19
N VAL A 257 -2.71 11.19 14.96
CA VAL A 257 -3.41 10.79 13.74
C VAL A 257 -2.83 9.46 13.29
N ILE A 258 -3.70 8.50 13.01
CA ILE A 258 -3.31 7.14 12.62
C ILE A 258 -3.91 6.83 11.25
N ILE A 259 -3.05 6.42 10.32
CA ILE A 259 -3.39 6.00 8.95
C ILE A 259 -3.12 4.51 8.86
N TYR A 260 -4.16 3.71 8.59
CA TYR A 260 -4.04 2.29 8.31
C TYR A 260 -4.29 2.03 6.83
N THR A 261 -3.35 1.38 6.13
CA THR A 261 -3.51 0.97 4.73
C THR A 261 -2.58 -0.19 4.34
N SER A 262 -2.59 -0.58 3.07
CA SER A 262 -1.70 -1.58 2.46
C SER A 262 -1.13 -1.06 1.14
N ASP A 263 0.00 -1.60 0.69
CA ASP A 263 0.62 -1.20 -0.58
C ASP A 263 -0.17 -1.67 -1.82
N HIS A 264 -0.76 -2.85 -1.78
CA HIS A 264 -1.61 -3.42 -2.83
C HIS A 264 -2.43 -4.60 -2.28
N GLY A 265 -3.34 -5.11 -3.09
CA GLY A 265 -4.14 -6.27 -2.76
C GLY A 265 -3.49 -7.61 -3.17
N CYS A 266 -4.34 -8.63 -3.36
CA CYS A 266 -3.95 -10.00 -3.66
C CYS A 266 -5.01 -10.70 -4.50
N HIS A 267 -4.68 -11.15 -5.70
CA HIS A 267 -5.62 -11.88 -6.57
C HIS A 267 -5.41 -13.41 -6.59
N PHE A 268 -4.57 -13.95 -5.71
CA PHE A 268 -4.37 -15.40 -5.57
C PHE A 268 -4.12 -16.15 -6.90
N ARG A 269 -3.32 -15.59 -7.79
CA ARG A 269 -3.00 -16.14 -9.12
C ARG A 269 -4.20 -16.30 -10.07
N THR A 270 -5.26 -15.52 -9.87
CA THR A 270 -6.44 -15.57 -10.74
C THR A 270 -6.33 -14.70 -11.98
N ARG A 271 -5.39 -13.76 -12.02
CA ARG A 271 -5.20 -12.80 -13.13
C ARG A 271 -3.88 -13.00 -13.90
N ASN A 272 -2.85 -13.46 -13.22
CA ASN A 272 -1.56 -13.85 -13.77
C ASN A 272 -0.92 -14.92 -12.86
N MET A 273 0.30 -15.36 -13.14
CA MET A 273 1.00 -16.37 -12.33
C MET A 273 1.55 -15.84 -11.00
N GLU A 274 1.32 -14.57 -10.71
CA GLU A 274 1.72 -13.87 -9.49
C GLU A 274 0.50 -13.62 -8.57
N TYR A 275 0.65 -12.83 -7.52
CA TYR A 275 -0.43 -12.48 -6.58
C TYR A 275 -0.96 -11.05 -6.76
N LYS A 276 -0.28 -10.23 -7.57
CA LYS A 276 -0.44 -8.79 -7.77
C LYS A 276 -0.01 -8.40 -9.20
N ARG A 277 0.35 -7.14 -9.46
CA ARG A 277 0.86 -6.66 -10.76
C ARG A 277 -0.19 -6.69 -11.85
N SER A 278 -1.40 -6.26 -11.51
CA SER A 278 -2.50 -6.11 -12.47
C SER A 278 -3.38 -4.91 -12.12
N CYS A 279 -4.13 -4.39 -13.09
CA CYS A 279 -5.05 -3.27 -12.88
C CYS A 279 -6.37 -3.68 -12.19
N HIS A 280 -6.59 -4.96 -11.91
CA HIS A 280 -7.85 -5.47 -11.38
C HIS A 280 -8.06 -5.06 -9.91
N GLU A 281 -9.34 -4.85 -9.52
CA GLU A 281 -9.72 -4.38 -8.17
C GLU A 281 -9.02 -5.15 -7.05
N ASN A 282 -8.95 -6.48 -7.17
CA ASN A 282 -8.31 -7.34 -6.18
C ASN A 282 -6.78 -7.16 -6.04
N SER A 283 -6.13 -6.48 -6.99
CA SER A 283 -4.71 -6.10 -6.91
C SER A 283 -4.51 -4.68 -6.41
N ILE A 284 -5.46 -3.77 -6.71
CA ILE A 284 -5.27 -2.34 -6.47
C ILE A 284 -6.12 -1.78 -5.32
N LYS A 285 -7.29 -2.37 -5.01
CA LYS A 285 -8.17 -1.91 -3.93
C LYS A 285 -7.65 -2.38 -2.57
N VAL A 286 -7.35 -1.42 -1.70
CA VAL A 286 -6.74 -1.64 -0.38
C VAL A 286 -7.59 -1.03 0.72
N PRO A 287 -7.47 -1.47 1.98
CA PRO A 287 -8.12 -0.79 3.09
C PRO A 287 -7.45 0.58 3.30
N LEU A 288 -8.25 1.60 3.62
CA LEU A 288 -7.77 2.90 4.09
C LEU A 288 -8.72 3.42 5.17
N VAL A 289 -8.20 3.50 6.39
CA VAL A 289 -8.88 4.08 7.54
C VAL A 289 -7.96 5.11 8.16
N ILE A 290 -8.47 6.31 8.42
CA ILE A 290 -7.72 7.37 9.10
C ILE A 290 -8.52 7.82 10.31
N THR A 291 -7.87 7.91 11.48
CA THR A 291 -8.48 8.44 12.70
C THR A 291 -7.60 9.52 13.34
N GLY A 292 -8.20 10.37 14.15
CA GLY A 292 -7.54 11.51 14.78
C GLY A 292 -7.61 12.80 13.94
N GLY A 293 -7.50 13.96 14.60
CA GLY A 293 -7.53 15.27 13.96
C GLY A 293 -8.81 15.50 13.13
N ALA A 294 -8.66 15.90 11.88
CA ALA A 294 -9.77 16.15 10.94
C ALA A 294 -10.59 14.90 10.58
N PHE A 295 -10.08 13.71 10.89
CA PHE A 295 -10.71 12.44 10.56
C PHE A 295 -11.53 11.83 11.69
N THR A 296 -11.59 12.48 12.85
CA THR A 296 -12.39 12.05 14.01
C THR A 296 -13.89 12.21 13.75
N GLY A 297 -14.69 11.39 14.44
CA GLY A 297 -16.15 11.50 14.46
C GLY A 297 -16.87 10.49 13.58
N GLY A 298 -16.15 9.54 13.03
CA GLY A 298 -16.71 8.52 12.16
C GLY A 298 -17.10 9.04 10.78
N GLY A 299 -17.42 8.13 9.89
CA GLY A 299 -17.96 8.45 8.58
C GLY A 299 -17.31 7.67 7.47
N LYS A 300 -17.97 7.71 6.32
CA LYS A 300 -17.53 7.03 5.11
C LYS A 300 -17.34 8.03 3.99
N VAL A 301 -16.26 7.87 3.26
CA VAL A 301 -15.96 8.60 2.02
C VAL A 301 -16.04 7.59 0.88
N SER A 302 -17.01 7.77 -0.01
CA SER A 302 -17.22 6.90 -1.17
C SER A 302 -16.48 7.38 -2.43
N ASP A 303 -15.95 8.59 -2.42
CA ASP A 303 -15.12 9.10 -3.51
C ASP A 303 -13.90 8.20 -3.75
N LEU A 304 -13.38 8.24 -4.98
CA LEU A 304 -12.14 7.53 -5.33
C LEU A 304 -10.95 8.24 -4.72
N VAL A 305 -10.10 7.51 -4.01
CA VAL A 305 -8.83 8.03 -3.50
C VAL A 305 -7.67 7.14 -3.93
N SER A 306 -6.53 7.75 -4.14
CA SER A 306 -5.31 7.05 -4.53
C SER A 306 -4.29 7.10 -3.39
N LEU A 307 -3.50 6.06 -3.20
CA LEU A 307 -2.45 6.07 -2.18
C LEU A 307 -1.39 7.16 -2.43
N ILE A 308 -1.32 7.71 -3.64
CA ILE A 308 -0.45 8.87 -3.95
C ILE A 308 -0.92 10.16 -3.23
N ASP A 309 -2.15 10.18 -2.69
CA ASP A 309 -2.69 11.29 -1.91
C ASP A 309 -2.15 11.31 -0.47
N LEU A 310 -1.69 10.17 0.04
CA LEU A 310 -1.26 10.05 1.42
C LEU A 310 -0.02 10.87 1.78
N PRO A 311 1.01 11.01 0.92
CA PRO A 311 2.11 11.93 1.16
C PRO A 311 1.66 13.38 1.40
N ALA A 312 0.78 13.89 0.55
CA ALA A 312 0.20 15.23 0.68
C ALA A 312 -0.66 15.35 1.96
N THR A 313 -1.44 14.31 2.26
CA THR A 313 -2.27 14.24 3.47
C THR A 313 -1.43 14.27 4.74
N ILE A 314 -0.32 13.55 4.79
CA ILE A 314 0.60 13.52 5.94
C ILE A 314 1.20 14.91 6.19
N LEU A 315 1.65 15.60 5.13
CA LEU A 315 2.20 16.95 5.26
C LEU A 315 1.15 17.95 5.74
N ASP A 316 -0.06 17.88 5.20
CA ASP A 316 -1.18 18.75 5.60
C ASP A 316 -1.57 18.54 7.08
N ILE A 317 -1.66 17.28 7.55
CA ILE A 317 -1.86 16.94 8.98
C ILE A 317 -0.78 17.58 9.86
N ALA A 318 0.47 17.60 9.39
CA ALA A 318 1.59 18.18 10.10
C ALA A 318 1.62 19.73 10.04
N GLY A 319 0.73 20.36 9.25
CA GLY A 319 0.73 21.79 8.99
C GLY A 319 1.94 22.23 8.14
N VAL A 320 2.38 21.36 7.24
CA VAL A 320 3.48 21.59 6.30
C VAL A 320 2.91 21.84 4.91
N GLU A 321 3.41 22.86 4.22
CA GLU A 321 3.01 23.17 2.85
C GLU A 321 3.30 21.98 1.92
N ILE A 322 2.31 21.62 1.11
CA ILE A 322 2.42 20.50 0.15
C ILE A 322 3.26 20.98 -1.03
N PRO A 323 4.38 20.32 -1.35
CA PRO A 323 5.21 20.69 -2.49
C PRO A 323 4.45 20.58 -3.81
N GLU A 324 4.63 21.57 -4.71
CA GLU A 324 3.94 21.61 -6.01
C GLU A 324 4.18 20.36 -6.89
N HIS A 325 5.32 19.70 -6.72
CA HIS A 325 5.66 18.50 -7.49
C HIS A 325 4.97 17.23 -6.97
N PHE A 326 4.28 17.26 -5.82
CA PHE A 326 3.53 16.11 -5.34
C PHE A 326 2.32 15.87 -6.25
N MET A 327 2.09 14.61 -6.59
CA MET A 327 1.06 14.20 -7.54
C MET A 327 -0.31 13.98 -6.91
N GLY A 328 -0.35 13.77 -5.60
CA GLY A 328 -1.56 13.60 -4.82
C GLY A 328 -2.05 14.89 -4.19
N LYS A 329 -3.26 14.88 -3.65
CA LYS A 329 -3.85 15.96 -2.87
C LYS A 329 -4.15 15.52 -1.44
N SER A 330 -4.29 16.47 -0.52
CA SER A 330 -4.69 16.15 0.85
C SER A 330 -6.12 15.60 0.90
N LEU A 331 -6.34 14.62 1.76
CA LEU A 331 -7.64 14.03 2.08
C LEU A 331 -8.28 14.62 3.34
N THR A 332 -7.72 15.68 3.93
CA THR A 332 -8.24 16.31 5.15
C THR A 332 -9.62 16.93 4.96
N ASP A 333 -9.98 17.31 3.74
CA ASP A 333 -11.31 17.77 3.36
C ASP A 333 -12.29 16.62 3.06
N LYS A 334 -11.84 15.36 3.17
CA LYS A 334 -12.60 14.12 2.91
C LYS A 334 -13.16 14.03 1.47
N LYS A 335 -12.49 14.64 0.49
CA LYS A 335 -12.86 14.58 -0.92
C LYS A 335 -11.84 13.80 -1.72
N GLY A 336 -12.33 12.93 -2.57
CA GLY A 336 -11.53 12.14 -3.51
C GLY A 336 -11.51 12.73 -4.92
N HIS A 337 -11.34 11.85 -5.89
CA HIS A 337 -11.18 12.15 -7.31
C HIS A 337 -12.35 11.57 -8.12
N GLU A 338 -12.61 12.11 -9.30
CA GLU A 338 -13.53 11.52 -10.29
C GLU A 338 -12.91 10.28 -10.96
N SER A 339 -11.59 10.22 -10.99
CA SER A 339 -10.84 9.07 -11.51
C SER A 339 -9.50 8.92 -10.81
N VAL A 340 -8.96 7.69 -10.82
CA VAL A 340 -7.63 7.38 -10.29
C VAL A 340 -6.78 6.66 -11.33
N PHE A 341 -5.48 6.88 -11.27
CA PHE A 341 -4.49 6.37 -12.22
C PHE A 341 -3.60 5.30 -11.58
N MET A 342 -3.29 4.26 -12.34
CA MET A 342 -2.42 3.17 -11.93
C MET A 342 -1.36 2.89 -12.98
N GLN A 343 -0.13 2.69 -12.50
CA GLN A 343 1.00 2.16 -13.27
C GLN A 343 1.19 0.68 -12.91
N ILE A 344 1.37 -0.18 -13.88
CA ILE A 344 1.65 -1.61 -13.69
C ILE A 344 3.04 -1.89 -14.25
N SER A 345 3.82 -2.67 -13.53
CA SER A 345 5.16 -3.06 -13.92
C SER A 345 5.47 -4.53 -13.61
N GLU A 346 6.61 -5.00 -14.01
CA GLU A 346 7.18 -6.35 -13.84
C GLU A 346 6.44 -7.47 -14.60
N SER A 347 5.11 -7.54 -14.56
CA SER A 347 4.33 -8.47 -15.39
C SER A 347 4.21 -7.96 -16.84
N GLN A 348 4.10 -6.66 -16.98
CA GLN A 348 3.96 -5.90 -18.23
C GLN A 348 4.23 -4.42 -17.94
N ILE A 349 4.41 -3.59 -18.96
CA ILE A 349 4.27 -2.15 -18.80
C ILE A 349 2.81 -1.84 -19.03
N GLY A 350 2.06 -1.52 -17.98
CA GLY A 350 0.64 -1.23 -18.05
C GLY A 350 0.30 0.14 -17.48
N ARG A 351 -0.79 0.71 -17.98
CA ARG A 351 -1.40 1.92 -17.47
C ARG A 351 -2.91 1.71 -17.38
N ALA A 352 -3.51 2.20 -16.32
CA ALA A 352 -4.94 2.09 -16.18
C ALA A 352 -5.54 3.35 -15.55
N VAL A 353 -6.78 3.64 -15.91
CA VAL A 353 -7.63 4.63 -15.27
C VAL A 353 -8.92 3.96 -14.78
N ARG A 354 -9.37 4.37 -13.60
CA ARG A 354 -10.61 3.91 -12.99
C ARG A 354 -11.45 5.11 -12.60
N THR A 355 -12.69 5.16 -13.10
CA THR A 355 -13.76 6.06 -12.66
C THR A 355 -14.73 5.29 -11.77
N ASP A 356 -15.80 5.89 -11.24
CA ASP A 356 -16.79 5.17 -10.42
C ASP A 356 -17.41 3.98 -11.14
N LYS A 357 -17.61 4.10 -12.43
CA LYS A 357 -18.29 3.08 -13.24
C LYS A 357 -17.34 2.25 -14.10
N TRP A 358 -16.29 2.85 -14.61
CA TRP A 358 -15.47 2.24 -15.66
C TRP A 358 -14.02 2.04 -15.24
N LYS A 359 -13.44 0.97 -15.76
CA LYS A 359 -11.99 0.78 -15.75
C LYS A 359 -11.50 0.52 -17.17
N TYR A 360 -10.48 1.25 -17.57
CA TYR A 360 -9.79 1.06 -18.85
C TYR A 360 -8.30 0.92 -18.62
N SER A 361 -7.68 -0.01 -19.34
CA SER A 361 -6.23 -0.21 -19.29
C SER A 361 -5.64 -0.46 -20.65
N VAL A 362 -4.35 -0.13 -20.72
CA VAL A 362 -3.47 -0.41 -21.85
C VAL A 362 -2.23 -1.13 -21.38
N SER A 363 -1.61 -1.92 -22.26
CA SER A 363 -0.38 -2.63 -21.95
C SER A 363 0.62 -2.59 -23.11
N ALA A 364 1.90 -2.77 -22.77
CA ALA A 364 2.98 -2.94 -23.72
C ALA A 364 3.85 -4.14 -23.31
N LYS A 365 4.44 -4.78 -24.30
CA LYS A 365 5.45 -5.83 -24.10
C LYS A 365 6.79 -5.17 -23.71
N ASN A 366 7.67 -5.88 -23.02
CA ASN A 366 8.96 -5.44 -22.48
C ASN A 366 8.90 -4.70 -21.13
N ALA A 367 8.78 -5.50 -20.06
CA ALA A 367 8.63 -5.03 -18.68
C ALA A 367 9.89 -4.36 -18.06
N ASP A 368 10.95 -4.13 -18.82
CA ASP A 368 12.24 -3.64 -18.30
C ASP A 368 12.39 -2.11 -18.29
N LYS A 369 11.36 -1.37 -18.74
CA LYS A 369 11.34 0.10 -18.77
C LYS A 369 10.24 0.66 -17.88
N ALA A 370 10.38 1.91 -17.46
CA ALA A 370 9.36 2.65 -16.72
C ALA A 370 8.10 2.89 -17.55
N PHE A 371 8.24 3.08 -18.86
CA PHE A 371 7.17 3.33 -19.83
C PHE A 371 7.57 2.79 -21.22
N ALA A 372 6.58 2.68 -22.11
CA ALA A 372 6.76 2.23 -23.49
C ALA A 372 6.48 3.35 -24.49
N ASP A 373 6.97 3.23 -25.72
CA ASP A 373 6.70 4.19 -26.79
C ASP A 373 5.31 3.98 -27.43
N GLU A 374 4.81 2.75 -27.40
CA GLU A 374 3.47 2.37 -27.88
C GLU A 374 2.80 1.41 -26.91
N TYR A 375 1.50 1.59 -26.73
CA TYR A 375 0.64 0.72 -25.95
C TYR A 375 -0.46 0.12 -26.81
N THR A 376 -1.05 -0.96 -26.35
CA THR A 376 -2.24 -1.60 -26.96
C THR A 376 -3.36 -1.64 -25.94
N ASP A 377 -4.60 -1.44 -26.35
CA ASP A 377 -5.78 -1.67 -25.54
C ASP A 377 -5.72 -3.04 -24.88
N ASP A 378 -6.04 -3.14 -23.58
CA ASP A 378 -5.94 -4.38 -22.81
C ASP A 378 -7.30 -4.76 -22.21
N PHE A 379 -7.82 -3.94 -21.30
CA PHE A 379 -9.09 -4.19 -20.62
C PHE A 379 -10.01 -2.98 -20.62
N LEU A 380 -11.33 -3.26 -20.73
CA LEU A 380 -12.42 -2.34 -20.45
C LEU A 380 -13.47 -3.08 -19.62
N TYR A 381 -13.80 -2.54 -18.44
CA TYR A 381 -14.80 -3.13 -17.55
C TYR A 381 -15.86 -2.12 -17.14
N ASP A 382 -17.12 -2.58 -17.11
CA ASP A 382 -18.26 -1.88 -16.47
C ASP A 382 -18.38 -2.35 -15.03
N LEU A 383 -17.78 -1.61 -14.08
CA LEU A 383 -17.70 -2.01 -12.67
C LEU A 383 -19.05 -1.93 -11.95
N GLU A 384 -20.03 -1.21 -12.50
CA GLU A 384 -21.39 -1.17 -11.96
C GLU A 384 -22.13 -2.49 -12.21
N ASN A 385 -22.00 -3.06 -13.41
CA ASN A 385 -22.64 -4.30 -13.80
C ASN A 385 -21.75 -5.54 -13.68
N ASP A 386 -20.43 -5.36 -13.64
CA ASP A 386 -19.42 -6.39 -13.50
C ASP A 386 -18.36 -5.98 -12.47
N PRO A 387 -18.70 -5.88 -11.16
CA PRO A 387 -17.77 -5.45 -10.11
C PRO A 387 -16.60 -6.42 -9.88
N TYR A 388 -16.66 -7.60 -10.48
CA TYR A 388 -15.61 -8.62 -10.39
C TYR A 388 -14.75 -8.74 -11.65
N GLU A 389 -14.94 -7.86 -12.64
CA GLU A 389 -14.10 -7.76 -13.84
C GLU A 389 -13.96 -9.09 -14.60
N ARG A 390 -15.11 -9.71 -14.89
CA ARG A 390 -15.17 -11.01 -15.55
C ARG A 390 -15.40 -10.93 -17.04
N ASN A 391 -15.99 -9.84 -17.50
CA ASN A 391 -16.34 -9.62 -18.88
C ASN A 391 -15.57 -8.44 -19.45
N ASN A 392 -14.48 -8.73 -20.19
CA ASN A 392 -13.70 -7.70 -20.86
C ASN A 392 -14.44 -7.17 -22.10
N LEU A 393 -14.83 -5.91 -22.06
CA LEU A 393 -15.60 -5.22 -23.10
C LEU A 393 -14.71 -4.52 -24.14
N ILE A 394 -13.39 -4.69 -24.12
CA ILE A 394 -12.44 -3.92 -24.91
C ILE A 394 -12.65 -4.04 -26.41
N ASP A 395 -13.11 -5.20 -26.88
CA ASP A 395 -13.34 -5.52 -28.30
C ASP A 395 -14.79 -5.30 -28.73
N ASP A 396 -15.71 -4.92 -27.82
CA ASP A 396 -17.12 -4.65 -28.14
C ASP A 396 -17.29 -3.21 -28.65
N LEU A 397 -17.60 -3.08 -29.93
CA LEU A 397 -17.76 -1.80 -30.62
C LEU A 397 -18.83 -0.90 -29.99
N LYS A 398 -19.80 -1.46 -29.28
CA LYS A 398 -20.84 -0.72 -28.54
C LYS A 398 -20.26 0.25 -27.51
N TYR A 399 -19.09 -0.05 -26.96
CA TYR A 399 -18.43 0.76 -25.92
C TYR A 399 -17.29 1.62 -26.46
N ASN A 400 -17.19 1.79 -27.79
CA ASN A 400 -16.07 2.50 -28.40
C ASN A 400 -15.99 3.99 -27.97
N GLU A 401 -17.12 4.66 -27.80
CA GLU A 401 -17.17 6.06 -27.35
C GLU A 401 -16.62 6.17 -25.92
N ILE A 402 -17.06 5.31 -25.01
CA ILE A 402 -16.59 5.24 -23.61
C ILE A 402 -15.09 4.93 -23.58
N LYS A 403 -14.63 3.98 -24.39
CA LYS A 403 -13.21 3.65 -24.50
C LYS A 403 -12.38 4.87 -24.92
N LEU A 404 -12.83 5.65 -25.88
CA LEU A 404 -12.12 6.85 -26.35
C LEU A 404 -12.08 7.95 -25.28
N GLU A 405 -13.16 8.13 -24.53
CA GLU A 405 -13.21 9.07 -23.41
C GLU A 405 -12.22 8.67 -22.30
N LEU A 406 -12.23 7.41 -21.86
CA LEU A 406 -11.32 6.90 -20.86
C LEU A 406 -9.86 6.93 -21.32
N ARG A 407 -9.59 6.69 -22.61
CA ARG A 407 -8.28 6.84 -23.22
C ARG A 407 -7.75 8.28 -23.10
N LYS A 408 -8.61 9.26 -23.31
CA LYS A 408 -8.24 10.68 -23.13
C LYS A 408 -7.84 10.97 -21.69
N ILE A 409 -8.65 10.53 -20.71
CA ILE A 409 -8.35 10.70 -19.28
C ILE A 409 -7.02 10.00 -18.94
N LEU A 410 -6.80 8.78 -19.44
CA LEU A 410 -5.56 8.04 -19.22
C LEU A 410 -4.33 8.82 -19.74
N LEU A 411 -4.40 9.36 -20.95
CA LEU A 411 -3.30 10.14 -21.54
C LEU A 411 -3.00 11.42 -20.76
N GLU A 412 -4.01 12.09 -20.21
CA GLU A 412 -3.82 13.25 -19.33
C GLU A 412 -3.07 12.88 -18.05
N TYR A 413 -3.39 11.73 -17.43
CA TYR A 413 -2.64 11.22 -16.28
C TYR A 413 -1.20 10.85 -16.63
N MET A 414 -0.99 10.16 -17.74
CA MET A 414 0.36 9.78 -18.19
C MET A 414 1.22 11.02 -18.43
N GLN A 415 0.65 12.07 -19.05
CA GLN A 415 1.34 13.34 -19.24
C GLN A 415 1.69 14.02 -17.91
N LYS A 416 0.77 14.07 -16.94
CA LYS A 416 1.02 14.57 -15.57
C LYS A 416 2.10 13.77 -14.86
N ALA A 417 2.16 12.46 -15.08
CA ALA A 417 3.18 11.56 -14.54
C ALA A 417 4.54 11.70 -15.28
N GLY A 418 4.73 12.72 -16.12
CA GLY A 418 5.97 12.98 -16.83
C GLY A 418 6.30 11.98 -17.93
N GLU A 419 5.32 11.15 -18.33
CA GLU A 419 5.52 10.22 -19.42
C GLU A 419 5.42 10.95 -20.77
N PRO A 420 6.22 10.57 -21.79
CA PRO A 420 6.12 11.17 -23.12
C PRO A 420 4.77 10.86 -23.80
N VAL A 421 4.44 11.56 -24.87
CA VAL A 421 3.22 11.32 -25.64
C VAL A 421 3.31 9.98 -26.36
N PHE A 422 2.32 9.14 -26.15
CA PHE A 422 2.29 7.76 -26.63
C PHE A 422 1.23 7.53 -27.70
N LYS A 423 1.49 6.51 -28.53
CA LYS A 423 0.50 5.93 -29.41
C LYS A 423 -0.20 4.77 -28.68
N ILE A 424 -1.52 4.80 -28.65
CA ILE A 424 -2.34 3.68 -28.17
C ILE A 424 -3.00 3.04 -29.39
N ASN A 425 -2.64 1.78 -29.65
CA ASN A 425 -3.22 0.98 -30.70
C ASN A 425 -4.48 0.27 -30.20
N ASN A 426 -5.47 0.09 -31.07
CA ASN A 426 -6.59 -0.79 -30.75
C ASN A 426 -6.07 -2.24 -30.66
N LYS A 427 -6.71 -3.04 -29.83
CA LYS A 427 -6.49 -4.48 -29.80
C LYS A 427 -6.94 -5.04 -31.15
N SER A 428 -6.06 -5.78 -31.83
CA SER A 428 -6.33 -6.39 -33.15
C SER A 428 -7.09 -7.71 -32.99
#